data_fa48f6018b82897f018d9c7b8587c345
#
_entry.id   fa48f6018b82897f018d9c7b8587c345
#
_cell.length_a   1.000
_cell.length_b   1.000
_cell.length_c   1.000
_cell.angle_alpha   90.00
_cell.angle_beta   90.00
_cell.angle_gamma   90.00
#
_symmetry.space_group_name_H-M   'P 1'
#
loop_
_entity.id
_entity.type
_entity.pdbx_description
1 polymer ?
#
loop_
_entity_poly.entity_id
_entity_poly.type
_entity_poly.pdbx_seq_one_letter_code
_entity_poly.pdbx_strand_id
1 'polypeptide(L)'
;MVWKEKSGAVRAVDMMLKKVRKEPFETELPMPKFDRIVPSPAIWNLSKARIAVMTSGGIVPKGNPDHMEALACTKYRAYTLEEYGDAGTLPADVAHGGFDPSFAMENGNRVLPV
;
A
#
# COMPACT_ATOMS: atom_id res chain seq x y z
N MET A 1 8.51 -9.15 27.23
CA MET A 1 8.38 -7.71 27.58
C MET A 1 9.62 -7.32 28.36
N VAL A 2 10.33 -6.28 27.95
CA VAL A 2 11.55 -5.80 28.63
C VAL A 2 11.20 -4.53 29.37
N TRP A 3 11.36 -4.55 30.70
CA TRP A 3 11.15 -3.37 31.54
C TRP A 3 12.34 -2.42 31.43
N LYS A 4 12.09 -1.13 31.28
CA LYS A 4 13.06 -0.05 31.25
C LYS A 4 12.72 0.96 32.34
N GLU A 5 13.72 1.57 32.97
CA GLU A 5 13.51 2.60 34.01
C GLU A 5 12.74 3.82 33.50
N LYS A 6 13.02 4.24 32.26
CA LYS A 6 12.33 5.37 31.63
C LYS A 6 11.18 4.86 30.76
N SER A 7 10.07 5.60 30.74
CA SER A 7 8.96 5.33 29.83
C SER A 7 9.39 5.47 28.36
N GLY A 8 8.66 4.81 27.45
CA GLY A 8 8.93 4.90 26.01
C GLY A 8 8.88 6.35 25.49
N ALA A 9 7.96 7.15 25.99
CA ALA A 9 7.84 8.57 25.62
C ALA A 9 9.09 9.37 26.01
N VAL A 10 9.61 9.19 27.23
CA VAL A 10 10.83 9.87 27.69
C VAL A 10 12.02 9.46 26.83
N ARG A 11 12.17 8.16 26.54
CA ARG A 11 13.26 7.69 25.70
C ARG A 11 13.19 8.24 24.26
N ALA A 12 11.98 8.34 23.69
CA ALA A 12 11.79 8.93 22.38
C ALA A 12 12.17 10.41 22.34
N VAL A 13 11.80 11.18 23.38
CA VAL A 13 12.20 12.58 23.52
C VAL A 13 13.71 12.71 23.68
N ASP A 14 14.35 11.91 24.55
CA ASP A 14 15.79 11.90 24.73
C ASP A 14 16.53 11.64 23.40
N MET A 15 16.05 10.67 22.61
CA MET A 15 16.62 10.36 21.30
C MET A 15 16.43 11.50 20.29
N MET A 16 15.26 12.13 20.28
CA MET A 16 14.98 13.29 19.43
C MET A 16 15.88 14.47 19.78
N LEU A 17 16.07 14.76 21.06
CA LEU A 17 16.97 15.83 21.51
C LEU A 17 18.42 15.59 21.08
N LYS A 18 18.91 14.37 21.22
CA LYS A 18 20.24 14.01 20.71
C LYS A 18 20.35 14.23 19.21
N LYS A 19 19.34 13.82 18.44
CA LYS A 19 19.29 14.05 16.99
C LYS A 19 19.36 15.53 16.63
N VAL A 20 18.59 16.38 17.32
CA VAL A 20 18.58 17.84 17.11
C VAL A 20 19.94 18.46 17.45
N ARG A 21 20.57 17.99 18.52
CA ARG A 21 21.91 18.45 18.96
C ARG A 21 23.06 17.87 18.16
N LYS A 22 22.77 17.00 17.18
CA LYS A 22 23.77 16.26 16.39
C LYS A 22 24.70 15.37 17.25
N GLU A 23 24.20 14.91 18.39
CA GLU A 23 24.88 13.97 19.25
C GLU A 23 24.69 12.53 18.75
N PRO A 24 25.64 11.61 18.98
CA PRO A 24 25.47 10.20 18.65
C PRO A 24 24.27 9.60 19.40
N PHE A 25 23.43 8.84 18.69
CA PHE A 25 22.35 8.08 19.29
C PHE A 25 22.10 6.78 18.53
N GLU A 26 21.55 5.80 19.21
CA GLU A 26 21.09 4.55 18.63
C GLU A 26 19.56 4.48 18.68
N THR A 27 18.96 3.95 17.63
CA THR A 27 17.52 3.68 17.63
C THR A 27 17.23 2.40 18.40
N GLU A 28 16.17 2.40 19.22
CA GLU A 28 15.77 1.21 19.98
C GLU A 28 15.16 0.12 19.09
N LEU A 29 14.60 0.52 17.97
CA LEU A 29 14.06 -0.39 16.98
C LEU A 29 15.06 -0.54 15.84
N PRO A 30 15.41 -1.78 15.48
CA PRO A 30 16.27 -1.99 14.32
C PRO A 30 15.55 -1.45 13.07
N MET A 31 16.25 -0.58 12.33
CA MET A 31 15.75 -0.12 11.04
C MET A 31 15.74 -1.30 10.06
N PRO A 32 14.63 -1.54 9.36
CA PRO A 32 14.61 -2.57 8.34
C PRO A 32 15.64 -2.22 7.25
N LYS A 33 16.39 -3.21 6.83
CA LYS A 33 17.24 -3.09 5.64
C LYS A 33 16.40 -3.44 4.44
N PHE A 34 16.13 -2.44 3.61
CA PHE A 34 15.44 -2.66 2.34
C PHE A 34 16.45 -3.01 1.26
N ASP A 35 16.07 -3.91 0.37
CA ASP A 35 16.84 -4.20 -0.83
C ASP A 35 16.89 -2.95 -1.70
N ARG A 36 18.08 -2.66 -2.22
CA ARG A 36 18.24 -1.56 -3.17
C ARG A 36 17.81 -2.04 -4.56
N ILE A 37 16.60 -1.70 -4.93
CA ILE A 37 16.08 -2.00 -6.26
C ILE A 37 16.64 -0.97 -7.25
N VAL A 38 17.24 -1.47 -8.33
CA VAL A 38 17.69 -0.62 -9.44
C VAL A 38 16.45 -0.12 -10.17
N PRO A 39 16.24 1.20 -10.30
CA PRO A 39 15.10 1.72 -11.03
C PRO A 39 15.11 1.27 -12.49
N SER A 40 13.92 1.03 -13.04
CA SER A 40 13.77 0.74 -14.46
C SER A 40 14.26 1.91 -15.33
N PRO A 41 14.71 1.67 -16.56
CA PRO A 41 15.04 2.74 -17.49
C PRO A 41 13.87 3.68 -17.73
N ALA A 42 14.16 4.94 -18.06
CA ALA A 42 13.14 5.92 -18.41
C ALA A 42 12.33 5.48 -19.63
N ILE A 43 11.02 5.72 -19.61
CA ILE A 43 10.13 5.46 -20.74
C ILE A 43 10.15 6.68 -21.65
N TRP A 44 10.76 6.54 -22.82
CA TRP A 44 10.88 7.63 -23.78
C TRP A 44 9.65 7.84 -24.69
N ASN A 45 8.81 6.80 -24.81
CA ASN A 45 7.62 6.86 -25.67
C ASN A 45 6.42 6.21 -24.96
N LEU A 46 5.56 7.05 -24.42
CA LEU A 46 4.37 6.61 -23.70
C LEU A 46 3.34 5.91 -24.61
N SER A 47 3.28 6.27 -25.90
CA SER A 47 2.33 5.61 -26.81
C SER A 47 2.64 4.14 -27.10
N LYS A 48 3.85 3.71 -26.76
CA LYS A 48 4.29 2.31 -26.88
C LYS A 48 4.43 1.61 -25.52
N ALA A 49 4.17 2.32 -24.43
CA ALA A 49 4.32 1.79 -23.09
C ALA A 49 3.09 0.94 -22.72
N ARG A 50 3.34 -0.15 -22.01
CA ARG A 50 2.30 -0.88 -21.28
C ARG A 50 2.30 -0.36 -19.85
N ILE A 51 1.17 0.17 -19.42
CA ILE A 51 1.01 0.74 -18.08
C ILE A 51 0.19 -0.22 -17.25
N ALA A 52 0.67 -0.55 -16.05
CA ALA A 52 -0.09 -1.28 -15.05
C ALA A 52 -0.44 -0.32 -13.91
N VAL A 53 -1.72 -0.18 -13.63
CA VAL A 53 -2.21 0.51 -12.43
C VAL A 53 -2.43 -0.54 -11.36
N MET A 54 -1.86 -0.35 -10.18
CA MET A 54 -1.92 -1.32 -9.09
C MET A 54 -2.53 -0.71 -7.85
N THR A 55 -3.31 -1.49 -7.14
CA THR A 55 -3.87 -1.11 -5.85
C THR A 55 -3.85 -2.29 -4.89
N SER A 56 -3.65 -2.01 -3.61
CA SER A 56 -3.91 -2.94 -2.52
C SER A 56 -5.31 -2.74 -1.90
N GLY A 57 -6.11 -1.82 -2.45
CA GLY A 57 -7.44 -1.46 -1.94
C GLY A 57 -8.53 -2.50 -2.15
N GLY A 58 -8.19 -3.66 -2.73
CA GLY A 58 -9.09 -4.81 -2.79
C GLY A 58 -10.24 -4.68 -3.79
N ILE A 59 -10.13 -3.83 -4.81
CA ILE A 59 -11.12 -3.77 -5.88
C ILE A 59 -11.09 -5.09 -6.66
N VAL A 60 -12.24 -5.72 -6.76
CA VAL A 60 -12.43 -6.99 -7.46
C VAL A 60 -13.69 -6.93 -8.34
N PRO A 61 -13.79 -7.77 -9.38
CA PRO A 61 -15.01 -7.90 -10.14
C PRO A 61 -16.18 -8.30 -9.24
N LYS A 62 -17.39 -7.90 -9.60
CA LYS A 62 -18.58 -8.19 -8.84
C LYS A 62 -18.74 -9.69 -8.56
N GLY A 63 -19.02 -10.01 -7.30
CA GLY A 63 -19.12 -11.39 -6.84
C GLY A 63 -17.76 -12.02 -6.51
N ASN A 64 -16.66 -11.28 -6.63
CA ASN A 64 -15.31 -11.77 -6.32
C ASN A 64 -15.01 -13.17 -6.90
N PRO A 65 -15.08 -13.35 -8.24
CA PRO A 65 -14.99 -14.67 -8.87
C PRO A 65 -13.62 -15.36 -8.62
N ASP A 66 -12.59 -14.57 -8.34
CA ASP A 66 -11.25 -15.09 -8.04
C ASP A 66 -11.05 -15.43 -6.56
N HIS A 67 -12.09 -15.30 -5.75
CA HIS A 67 -12.03 -15.57 -4.30
C HIS A 67 -10.83 -14.88 -3.63
N MET A 68 -10.68 -13.57 -3.89
CA MET A 68 -9.65 -12.77 -3.24
C MET A 68 -10.00 -12.59 -1.77
N GLU A 69 -9.05 -12.89 -0.89
CA GLU A 69 -9.22 -12.79 0.55
C GLU A 69 -9.21 -11.31 1.00
N ALA A 70 -10.15 -10.93 1.85
CA ALA A 70 -10.22 -9.57 2.40
C ALA A 70 -9.11 -9.27 3.43
N LEU A 71 -8.49 -10.30 4.01
CA LEU A 71 -7.42 -10.20 4.99
C LEU A 71 -6.26 -11.12 4.59
N ALA A 72 -5.03 -10.62 4.77
CA ALA A 72 -3.79 -11.37 4.53
C ALA A 72 -3.72 -12.06 3.15
N CYS A 73 -4.33 -11.45 2.12
CA CYS A 73 -4.30 -11.99 0.77
C CYS A 73 -2.86 -12.07 0.25
N THR A 74 -2.47 -13.25 -0.22
CA THR A 74 -1.14 -13.52 -0.79
C THR A 74 -1.17 -13.60 -2.32
N LYS A 75 -2.34 -13.36 -2.92
CA LYS A 75 -2.56 -13.41 -4.37
C LYS A 75 -2.72 -12.00 -4.94
N TYR A 76 -2.47 -11.89 -6.23
CA TYR A 76 -2.91 -10.75 -7.03
C TYR A 76 -3.63 -11.25 -8.28
N ARG A 77 -4.43 -10.38 -8.88
CA ARG A 77 -5.01 -10.59 -10.20
C ARG A 77 -4.69 -9.38 -11.08
N ALA A 78 -4.54 -9.65 -12.35
CA ALA A 78 -4.34 -8.63 -13.38
C ALA A 78 -5.46 -8.76 -14.41
N TYR A 79 -6.02 -7.63 -14.77
CA TYR A 79 -7.10 -7.52 -15.74
C TYR A 79 -6.73 -6.48 -16.78
N THR A 80 -7.19 -6.64 -17.99
CA THR A 80 -7.05 -5.60 -19.01
C THR A 80 -8.22 -4.61 -18.93
N LEU A 81 -8.00 -3.36 -19.30
CA LEU A 81 -9.09 -2.37 -19.36
C LEU A 81 -10.16 -2.75 -20.40
N GLU A 82 -9.79 -3.52 -21.42
CA GLU A 82 -10.73 -4.06 -22.40
C GLU A 82 -11.71 -5.06 -21.78
N GLU A 83 -11.25 -5.85 -20.78
CA GLU A 83 -12.10 -6.80 -20.05
C GLU A 83 -12.95 -6.10 -19.00
N TYR A 84 -12.44 -5.05 -18.39
CA TYR A 84 -13.08 -4.44 -17.21
C TYR A 84 -13.53 -3.00 -17.41
N GLY A 85 -13.05 -2.30 -18.46
CA GLY A 85 -13.42 -0.91 -18.75
C GLY A 85 -12.97 0.05 -17.63
N ASP A 86 -13.75 1.09 -17.42
CA ASP A 86 -13.53 2.09 -16.37
C ASP A 86 -13.99 1.56 -15.00
N ALA A 87 -13.10 1.55 -14.01
CA ALA A 87 -13.39 1.08 -12.65
C ALA A 87 -14.51 1.89 -11.95
N GLY A 88 -14.83 3.08 -12.43
CA GLY A 88 -15.97 3.87 -11.94
C GLY A 88 -17.33 3.42 -12.47
N THR A 89 -17.35 2.73 -13.60
CA THR A 89 -18.58 2.26 -14.27
C THR A 89 -18.80 0.77 -14.12
N LEU A 90 -17.78 0.02 -13.74
CA LEU A 90 -17.89 -1.42 -13.56
C LEU A 90 -18.59 -1.79 -12.26
N PRO A 91 -19.42 -2.83 -12.30
CA PRO A 91 -19.86 -3.46 -11.07
C PRO A 91 -18.67 -4.10 -10.39
N ALA A 92 -18.15 -3.41 -9.42
CA ALA A 92 -17.04 -3.87 -8.58
C ALA A 92 -17.52 -4.17 -7.17
N ASP A 93 -16.83 -5.10 -6.53
CA ASP A 93 -16.92 -5.35 -5.09
C ASP A 93 -15.56 -4.99 -4.45
N VAL A 94 -15.54 -4.98 -3.13
CA VAL A 94 -14.31 -4.71 -2.37
C VAL A 94 -14.00 -5.90 -1.47
N ALA A 95 -12.89 -6.56 -1.76
CA ALA A 95 -12.31 -7.60 -0.91
C ALA A 95 -11.19 -6.99 -0.06
N HIS A 96 -11.56 -6.19 0.96
CA HIS A 96 -10.61 -5.56 1.89
C HIS A 96 -11.22 -5.38 3.28
N GLY A 97 -10.54 -5.91 4.30
CA GLY A 97 -11.03 -5.88 5.69
C GLY A 97 -10.51 -4.71 6.54
N GLY A 98 -9.72 -3.80 5.98
CA GLY A 98 -9.06 -2.74 6.73
C GLY A 98 -9.70 -1.35 6.65
N PHE A 99 -10.77 -1.17 5.86
CA PHE A 99 -11.52 0.09 5.77
C PHE A 99 -13.01 -0.18 5.46
N ASP A 100 -13.85 0.85 5.63
CA ASP A 100 -15.26 0.79 5.24
C ASP A 100 -15.36 0.79 3.70
N PRO A 101 -15.87 -0.29 3.08
CA PRO A 101 -15.89 -0.42 1.63
C PRO A 101 -16.98 0.42 0.95
N SER A 102 -17.94 0.99 1.68
CA SER A 102 -19.14 1.63 1.14
C SER A 102 -18.84 2.63 0.04
N PHE A 103 -17.92 3.55 0.26
CA PHE A 103 -17.56 4.56 -0.73
C PHE A 103 -16.81 3.99 -1.95
N ALA A 104 -16.01 2.96 -1.76
CA ALA A 104 -15.32 2.28 -2.85
C ALA A 104 -16.28 1.45 -3.70
N MET A 105 -17.31 0.87 -3.08
CA MET A 105 -18.38 0.13 -3.78
C MET A 105 -19.30 1.04 -4.59
N GLU A 106 -19.49 2.30 -4.16
CA GLU A 106 -20.22 3.29 -4.95
C GLU A 106 -19.46 3.69 -6.23
N ASN A 107 -18.15 3.81 -6.13
CA ASN A 107 -17.29 4.17 -7.26
C ASN A 107 -15.86 3.66 -7.02
N GLY A 108 -15.46 2.64 -7.76
CA GLY A 108 -14.14 2.01 -7.67
C GLY A 108 -12.98 2.97 -7.97
N ASN A 109 -13.22 4.04 -8.74
CA ASN A 109 -12.19 5.07 -9.03
C ASN A 109 -11.69 5.81 -7.79
N ARG A 110 -12.39 5.72 -6.66
CA ARG A 110 -11.90 6.26 -5.38
C ARG A 110 -10.70 5.49 -4.83
N VAL A 111 -10.52 4.26 -5.29
CA VAL A 111 -9.43 3.37 -4.86
C VAL A 111 -8.48 3.04 -6.03
N LEU A 112 -9.03 2.86 -7.21
CA LEU A 112 -8.30 2.53 -8.44
C LEU A 112 -8.76 3.46 -9.57
N PRO A 113 -8.24 4.67 -9.66
CA PRO A 113 -8.59 5.60 -10.73
C PRO A 113 -7.95 5.13 -12.05
N VAL A 114 -8.76 4.75 -13.02
CA VAL A 114 -8.37 4.31 -14.38
C VAL A 114 -9.26 4.98 -15.41
#